data_198d6900bd9a7dfbe6a86e7a8c3337f1
#
_entry.id   198d6900bd9a7dfbe6a86e7a8c3337f1
#
_cell.length_a   1.000
_cell.length_b   1.000
_cell.length_c   1.000
_cell.angle_alpha   90.00
_cell.angle_beta   90.00
_cell.angle_gamma   90.00
#
_symmetry.space_group_name_H-M   'P 1'
#
loop_
_entity.id
_entity.type
_entity.pdbx_description
1 polymer ?
#
loop_
_entity_poly.entity_id
_entity_poly.type
_entity_poly.pdbx_seq_one_letter_code
_entity_poly.pdbx_strand_id
1 'polypeptide(L)'
;MRKVRIVSAMLTIVLGVTGCGRISKLTDKKSEQEKVRVIQNEKPEKNEQTEAPESEEKEKKLLVAIDPGHQAWDVDMSAKEPNAPGSAEMKVKASTGTSGKYTGIPEYELCLDVSLQLRDALREAGYDVIMTREDNETAISNSERAKLANDAGADVAIRIHANGSEDASVNGALALIASQTNPNTSSLYGDSRELAEDVLGSYCANTGMQNLGIQENDTMTGLNWSKVPVMILEMGFMTNEQDDRNMEDADYRNKMVEGIVRGVEQYYESHRTPDVTELNELSAELAGEIQERQAQGESWSVYVEKISDGSYALAGDGRQEAASLIKLFVAGTVYEQQDNLAGQESYNGETEALVRSMIRVSDNDAANTLVRRLGSGDAAAGMQKVNDYCAEHGYSDTHMGRLLLDFNASDDNYTSPKDCVKFLESVENNEITGASQILTYMKEQERRGKIPAGLPEGTVCANKTGELEDAEHDAAIVSTDKGDYAICVMSSGLNDTAAARGKIVEISGLVYQSMIN
;
A
#
# COMPACT_ATOMS: atom_id res chain seq x y z
N MET A 1 36.06 5.30 11.35
CA MET A 1 34.65 5.00 11.78
C MET A 1 34.65 3.54 12.25
N ARG A 2 34.51 3.33 13.57
CA ARG A 2 34.45 1.98 14.15
C ARG A 2 32.99 1.52 14.06
N LYS A 3 32.74 0.42 13.35
CA LYS A 3 31.43 -0.24 13.35
C LYS A 3 31.18 -0.85 14.73
N VAL A 4 30.25 -0.29 15.47
CA VAL A 4 29.77 -0.89 16.72
C VAL A 4 28.90 -2.09 16.33
N ARG A 5 29.36 -3.29 16.61
CA ARG A 5 28.52 -4.49 16.55
C ARG A 5 27.81 -4.60 17.90
N ILE A 6 26.52 -4.30 17.89
CA ILE A 6 25.65 -4.55 19.04
C ILE A 6 25.27 -6.02 18.98
N VAL A 7 25.75 -6.79 19.94
CA VAL A 7 25.40 -8.21 20.11
C VAL A 7 24.38 -8.26 21.22
N SER A 8 23.15 -8.62 20.90
CA SER A 8 22.14 -8.96 21.90
C SER A 8 22.62 -10.22 22.64
N ALA A 9 23.16 -10.07 23.85
CA ALA A 9 23.68 -11.17 24.63
C ALA A 9 22.57 -11.79 25.47
N MET A 10 22.11 -12.99 25.08
CA MET A 10 21.39 -13.87 26.01
C MET A 10 22.37 -14.41 27.07
N LEU A 11 22.23 -13.94 28.29
CA LEU A 11 22.96 -14.50 29.43
C LEU A 11 22.17 -15.69 29.97
N THR A 12 22.62 -16.90 29.70
CA THR A 12 22.10 -18.13 30.32
C THR A 12 22.85 -18.36 31.59
N ILE A 13 22.24 -18.10 32.75
CA ILE A 13 22.78 -18.52 34.04
C ILE A 13 22.12 -19.86 34.41
N VAL A 14 22.93 -20.93 34.41
CA VAL A 14 22.57 -22.23 34.94
C VAL A 14 23.05 -22.26 36.41
N LEU A 15 22.13 -22.24 37.35
CA LEU A 15 22.42 -22.62 38.75
C LEU A 15 21.61 -23.88 39.09
N GLY A 16 22.33 -24.98 39.18
CA GLY A 16 21.78 -26.23 39.72
C GLY A 16 21.78 -26.23 41.25
N VAL A 17 20.64 -26.57 41.83
CA VAL A 17 20.57 -27.04 43.21
C VAL A 17 19.67 -28.27 43.30
N THR A 18 20.25 -29.37 43.71
CA THR A 18 19.61 -30.64 44.05
C THR A 18 18.97 -30.56 45.40
N GLY A 19 17.72 -31.02 45.53
CA GLY A 19 17.09 -31.21 46.84
C GLY A 19 15.90 -32.17 46.77
N CYS A 20 16.08 -33.36 47.32
CA CYS A 20 15.15 -34.48 47.40
C CYS A 20 14.13 -34.27 48.53
N GLY A 21 12.86 -34.59 48.32
CA GLY A 21 11.86 -34.66 49.39
C GLY A 21 10.53 -35.27 48.94
N ARG A 22 10.18 -36.39 49.55
CA ARG A 22 9.13 -37.37 49.22
C ARG A 22 7.74 -37.06 49.79
N ILE A 23 6.70 -37.58 49.09
CA ILE A 23 5.41 -38.18 49.56
C ILE A 23 4.30 -37.15 49.84
N SER A 24 3.06 -37.30 49.35
CA SER A 24 2.14 -38.45 49.39
C SER A 24 0.88 -38.19 48.53
N LYS A 25 0.23 -39.28 48.12
CA LYS A 25 -1.05 -39.39 47.41
C LYS A 25 -2.23 -38.78 48.16
N LEU A 26 -3.22 -38.27 47.44
CA LEU A 26 -4.64 -38.69 47.60
C LEU A 26 -5.57 -38.04 46.56
N THR A 27 -6.13 -38.89 45.73
CA THR A 27 -7.51 -39.05 45.21
C THR A 27 -8.31 -37.93 44.62
N ASP A 28 -8.66 -38.20 43.36
CA ASP A 28 -9.95 -38.01 42.64
C ASP A 28 -10.94 -36.94 43.10
N LYS A 29 -11.32 -36.07 42.15
CA LYS A 29 -12.73 -35.95 41.70
C LYS A 29 -12.92 -35.05 40.48
N LYS A 30 -13.49 -35.71 39.46
CA LYS A 30 -14.53 -35.26 38.50
C LYS A 30 -14.47 -33.88 37.83
N SER A 31 -14.37 -34.01 36.51
CA SER A 31 -14.88 -33.15 35.43
C SER A 31 -16.19 -32.41 35.73
N GLU A 32 -16.22 -31.14 35.46
CA GLU A 32 -17.43 -30.48 34.99
C GLU A 32 -17.08 -29.56 33.79
N GLN A 33 -17.61 -29.97 32.65
CA GLN A 33 -17.66 -29.15 31.45
C GLN A 33 -18.75 -28.08 31.64
N GLU A 34 -18.39 -26.85 31.70
CA GLU A 34 -19.35 -25.76 31.61
C GLU A 34 -19.62 -25.40 30.14
N LYS A 35 -20.87 -25.63 29.76
CA LYS A 35 -21.40 -25.37 28.40
C LYS A 35 -21.61 -23.88 28.24
N VAL A 36 -21.00 -23.30 27.22
CA VAL A 36 -21.33 -21.98 26.72
C VAL A 36 -22.76 -22.03 26.14
N ARG A 37 -23.67 -21.27 26.70
CA ARG A 37 -25.03 -21.07 26.19
C ARG A 37 -25.00 -20.03 25.08
N VAL A 38 -25.29 -20.49 23.86
CA VAL A 38 -25.68 -19.62 22.75
C VAL A 38 -27.11 -19.12 23.00
N ILE A 39 -27.26 -17.84 23.17
CA ILE A 39 -28.59 -17.19 23.23
C ILE A 39 -29.02 -16.92 21.79
N GLN A 40 -29.99 -17.68 21.31
CA GLN A 40 -30.72 -17.36 20.08
C GLN A 40 -31.77 -16.30 20.42
N ASN A 41 -31.67 -15.14 19.78
CA ASN A 41 -32.71 -14.12 19.82
C ASN A 41 -33.74 -14.39 18.73
N GLU A 42 -34.99 -14.53 19.16
CA GLU A 42 -36.20 -14.62 18.33
C GLU A 42 -36.44 -13.27 17.65
N LYS A 43 -36.98 -13.35 16.41
CA LYS A 43 -37.46 -12.21 15.63
C LYS A 43 -38.66 -11.56 16.27
N PRO A 44 -38.79 -10.24 16.31
CA PRO A 44 -40.07 -9.55 16.35
C PRO A 44 -40.51 -9.13 14.95
N GLU A 45 -41.83 -9.13 14.81
CA GLU A 45 -42.61 -8.79 13.62
C GLU A 45 -42.50 -7.32 13.22
N LYS A 46 -42.78 -7.10 11.92
CA LYS A 46 -42.84 -5.80 11.25
C LYS A 46 -43.75 -4.80 11.95
N ASN A 47 -43.29 -3.58 12.13
CA ASN A 47 -44.17 -2.40 12.05
C ASN A 47 -43.40 -1.18 11.46
N GLU A 48 -44.14 -0.41 10.72
CA GLU A 48 -43.96 0.74 9.86
C GLU A 48 -42.82 1.75 10.15
N GLN A 49 -42.21 2.11 9.04
CA GLN A 49 -41.61 3.40 8.61
C GLN A 49 -41.37 4.46 9.69
N THR A 50 -40.10 4.60 10.01
CA THR A 50 -39.48 5.87 10.33
C THR A 50 -38.12 5.88 9.59
N GLU A 51 -37.89 6.91 8.80
CA GLU A 51 -36.62 7.19 8.13
C GLU A 51 -35.50 7.11 9.14
N ALA A 52 -34.56 6.16 8.90
CA ALA A 52 -33.32 6.10 9.64
C ALA A 52 -32.41 7.24 9.17
N PRO A 53 -31.67 7.89 10.05
CA PRO A 53 -30.65 8.84 9.62
C PRO A 53 -29.60 8.08 8.80
N GLU A 54 -29.16 8.68 7.70
CA GLU A 54 -28.00 8.27 6.94
C GLU A 54 -26.86 7.95 7.92
N SER A 55 -26.47 6.71 7.99
CA SER A 55 -25.25 6.34 8.67
C SER A 55 -24.10 6.92 7.84
N GLU A 56 -23.45 7.96 8.34
CA GLU A 56 -22.10 8.29 7.91
C GLU A 56 -21.28 6.98 8.00
N GLU A 57 -20.92 6.39 6.88
CA GLU A 57 -19.94 5.32 6.83
C GLU A 57 -18.64 5.90 7.40
N LYS A 58 -18.32 5.53 8.62
CA LYS A 58 -17.06 5.92 9.22
C LYS A 58 -15.92 5.31 8.39
N GLU A 59 -15.03 6.16 7.92
CA GLU A 59 -13.77 5.78 7.30
C GLU A 59 -13.13 4.60 8.03
N LYS A 60 -12.86 3.50 7.32
CA LYS A 60 -12.25 2.31 7.89
C LYS A 60 -10.76 2.60 8.13
N LYS A 61 -10.40 2.93 9.36
CA LYS A 61 -9.00 3.07 9.77
C LYS A 61 -8.31 1.71 9.90
N LEU A 62 -6.97 1.72 9.91
CA LEU A 62 -6.16 0.52 10.04
C LEU A 62 -6.47 -0.25 11.33
N LEU A 63 -6.36 -1.59 11.25
CA LEU A 63 -6.26 -2.47 12.41
C LEU A 63 -4.79 -2.62 12.82
N VAL A 64 -4.42 -2.03 13.95
CA VAL A 64 -3.06 -2.07 14.50
C VAL A 64 -2.92 -3.20 15.52
N ALA A 65 -1.99 -4.12 15.30
CA ALA A 65 -1.61 -5.12 16.29
C ALA A 65 -0.47 -4.58 17.15
N ILE A 66 -0.69 -4.48 18.47
CA ILE A 66 0.34 -4.11 19.45
C ILE A 66 0.82 -5.36 20.16
N ASP A 67 2.12 -5.57 20.14
CA ASP A 67 2.77 -6.69 20.84
C ASP A 67 3.69 -6.18 21.95
N PRO A 68 3.21 -6.13 23.22
CA PRO A 68 4.07 -5.84 24.37
C PRO A 68 5.13 -6.94 24.52
N GLY A 69 6.41 -6.58 24.40
CA GLY A 69 7.53 -7.52 24.50
C GLY A 69 7.54 -8.30 25.82
N HIS A 70 8.01 -9.54 25.77
CA HIS A 70 8.24 -10.39 26.96
C HIS A 70 6.98 -10.73 27.79
N GLN A 71 7.17 -11.31 28.95
CA GLN A 71 6.19 -11.52 30.03
C GLN A 71 6.90 -11.80 31.36
N ALA A 72 6.14 -11.94 32.46
CA ALA A 72 6.68 -12.10 33.79
C ALA A 72 7.65 -13.29 33.93
N TRP A 73 8.60 -13.16 34.84
CA TRP A 73 9.68 -14.14 35.04
C TRP A 73 9.20 -15.51 35.51
N ASP A 74 8.03 -15.59 36.11
CA ASP A 74 7.41 -16.82 36.64
C ASP A 74 6.53 -17.53 35.59
N VAL A 75 6.34 -16.95 34.42
CA VAL A 75 5.70 -17.61 33.28
C VAL A 75 6.73 -18.47 32.53
N ASP A 76 6.60 -19.79 32.59
CA ASP A 76 7.54 -20.70 31.93
C ASP A 76 7.37 -20.72 30.41
N MET A 77 8.30 -20.05 29.72
CA MET A 77 8.41 -20.00 28.25
C MET A 77 9.71 -20.64 27.75
N SER A 78 10.33 -21.51 28.56
CA SER A 78 11.61 -22.19 28.24
C SER A 78 11.50 -23.21 27.09
N ALA A 79 10.30 -23.67 26.78
CA ALA A 79 10.06 -24.54 25.64
C ALA A 79 10.50 -23.85 24.33
N LYS A 80 10.87 -24.65 23.32
CA LYS A 80 11.38 -24.13 22.07
C LYS A 80 10.32 -24.18 20.96
N GLU A 81 10.44 -23.25 20.05
CA GLU A 81 9.65 -23.14 18.82
C GLU A 81 10.57 -22.91 17.61
N PRO A 82 10.13 -23.22 16.37
CA PRO A 82 10.89 -22.90 15.16
C PRO A 82 11.07 -21.38 15.00
N ASN A 83 12.29 -20.94 14.64
CA ASN A 83 12.60 -19.52 14.42
C ASN A 83 11.83 -18.90 13.23
N ALA A 84 11.41 -19.75 12.27
CA ALA A 84 10.63 -19.34 11.11
C ALA A 84 9.76 -20.52 10.62
N PRO A 85 8.76 -20.30 9.78
CA PRO A 85 7.99 -21.39 9.15
C PRO A 85 8.91 -22.40 8.45
N GLY A 86 8.85 -23.67 8.86
CA GLY A 86 9.67 -24.75 8.30
C GLY A 86 11.16 -24.74 8.72
N SER A 87 11.59 -23.82 9.60
CA SER A 87 12.97 -23.76 10.07
C SER A 87 13.32 -24.92 11.01
N ALA A 88 14.53 -25.48 10.86
CA ALA A 88 15.11 -26.41 11.83
C ALA A 88 15.76 -25.69 13.03
N GLU A 89 16.01 -24.39 12.93
CA GLU A 89 16.52 -23.59 14.05
C GLU A 89 15.42 -23.41 15.09
N MET A 90 15.73 -23.78 16.33
CA MET A 90 14.78 -23.75 17.45
C MET A 90 15.19 -22.66 18.45
N LYS A 91 14.30 -21.71 18.71
CA LYS A 91 14.45 -20.63 19.71
C LYS A 91 13.58 -20.89 20.94
N VAL A 92 13.90 -20.32 22.09
CA VAL A 92 12.96 -20.30 23.22
C VAL A 92 11.71 -19.50 22.83
N LYS A 93 10.56 -19.93 23.33
CA LYS A 93 9.26 -19.33 22.98
C LYS A 93 9.18 -17.85 23.32
N ALA A 94 9.71 -17.46 24.46
CA ALA A 94 9.91 -16.06 24.85
C ALA A 94 10.91 -15.98 26.02
N SER A 95 11.29 -14.76 26.37
CA SER A 95 12.15 -14.43 27.51
C SER A 95 11.52 -13.35 28.37
N THR A 96 12.10 -13.09 29.54
CA THR A 96 11.65 -12.01 30.45
C THR A 96 12.16 -10.63 30.04
N GLY A 97 13.08 -10.57 29.06
CA GLY A 97 13.74 -9.34 28.69
C GLY A 97 14.84 -8.90 29.66
N THR A 98 15.16 -7.61 29.61
CA THR A 98 16.11 -6.95 30.51
C THR A 98 15.39 -6.26 31.68
N SER A 99 16.09 -5.39 32.40
CA SER A 99 15.50 -4.52 33.42
C SER A 99 16.28 -3.23 33.55
N GLY A 100 15.60 -2.18 33.98
CA GLY A 100 16.19 -0.89 34.28
C GLY A 100 17.31 -0.98 35.29
N LYS A 101 18.50 -0.53 34.88
CA LYS A 101 19.69 -0.60 35.76
C LYS A 101 19.58 0.39 36.94
N TYR A 102 18.88 1.47 36.77
CA TYR A 102 18.74 2.58 37.73
C TYR A 102 17.35 2.60 38.37
N THR A 103 16.31 2.23 37.63
CA THR A 103 14.91 2.18 38.09
C THR A 103 14.54 0.85 38.68
N GLY A 104 15.12 -0.25 38.16
CA GLY A 104 14.77 -1.61 38.57
C GLY A 104 13.50 -2.14 37.88
N ILE A 105 12.87 -1.39 37.00
CA ILE A 105 11.65 -1.79 36.28
C ILE A 105 12.00 -2.91 35.30
N PRO A 106 11.30 -4.05 35.31
CA PRO A 106 11.45 -5.10 34.32
C PRO A 106 10.96 -4.63 32.95
N GLU A 107 11.65 -5.03 31.88
CA GLU A 107 11.26 -4.68 30.50
C GLU A 107 9.82 -5.09 30.17
N TYR A 108 9.40 -6.29 30.58
CA TYR A 108 8.05 -6.77 30.30
C TYR A 108 6.95 -5.90 30.95
N GLU A 109 7.20 -5.27 32.08
CA GLU A 109 6.29 -4.34 32.75
C GLU A 109 6.24 -3.01 31.97
N LEU A 110 7.41 -2.46 31.65
CA LEU A 110 7.50 -1.23 30.86
C LEU A 110 6.81 -1.38 29.48
N CYS A 111 7.09 -2.49 28.78
CA CYS A 111 6.48 -2.77 27.48
C CYS A 111 4.95 -2.86 27.58
N LEU A 112 4.42 -3.49 28.63
CA LEU A 112 2.97 -3.57 28.83
C LEU A 112 2.36 -2.20 29.13
N ASP A 113 2.97 -1.43 30.05
CA ASP A 113 2.47 -0.11 30.44
C ASP A 113 2.40 0.85 29.24
N VAL A 114 3.45 0.92 28.43
CA VAL A 114 3.48 1.76 27.24
C VAL A 114 2.47 1.26 26.20
N SER A 115 2.36 -0.07 26.02
CA SER A 115 1.45 -0.65 25.04
C SER A 115 -0.02 -0.45 25.40
N LEU A 116 -0.40 -0.49 26.68
CA LEU A 116 -1.77 -0.21 27.12
C LEU A 116 -2.14 1.27 26.90
N GLN A 117 -1.22 2.20 27.17
CA GLN A 117 -1.41 3.62 26.88
C GLN A 117 -1.49 3.86 25.36
N LEU A 118 -0.64 3.20 24.56
CA LEU A 118 -0.67 3.27 23.10
C LEU A 118 -1.98 2.73 22.52
N ARG A 119 -2.48 1.59 23.04
CA ARG A 119 -3.79 1.03 22.67
C ARG A 119 -4.89 2.08 22.83
N ASP A 120 -4.93 2.70 24.02
CA ASP A 120 -6.00 3.64 24.35
C ASP A 120 -5.89 4.91 23.48
N ALA A 121 -4.68 5.42 23.25
CA ALA A 121 -4.43 6.58 22.39
C ALA A 121 -4.77 6.33 20.92
N LEU A 122 -4.41 5.17 20.36
CA LEU A 122 -4.77 4.78 18.99
C LEU A 122 -6.29 4.62 18.83
N ARG A 123 -6.97 4.01 19.83
CA ARG A 123 -8.44 3.91 19.82
C ARG A 123 -9.11 5.29 19.89
N GLU A 124 -8.58 6.22 20.67
CA GLU A 124 -9.04 7.60 20.73
C GLU A 124 -8.84 8.32 19.38
N ALA A 125 -7.74 8.04 18.69
CA ALA A 125 -7.48 8.49 17.32
C ALA A 125 -8.34 7.78 16.25
N GLY A 126 -9.17 6.80 16.66
CA GLY A 126 -10.15 6.11 15.80
C GLY A 126 -9.61 4.86 15.11
N TYR A 127 -8.43 4.36 15.46
CA TYR A 127 -7.90 3.09 14.93
C TYR A 127 -8.52 1.88 15.64
N ASP A 128 -8.65 0.77 14.93
CA ASP A 128 -8.92 -0.51 15.56
C ASP A 128 -7.63 -1.11 16.10
N VAL A 129 -7.67 -1.66 17.31
CA VAL A 129 -6.47 -2.16 17.99
C VAL A 129 -6.72 -3.52 18.61
N ILE A 130 -5.81 -4.46 18.32
CA ILE A 130 -5.67 -5.73 19.03
C ILE A 130 -4.35 -5.78 19.78
N MET A 131 -4.31 -6.54 20.87
CA MET A 131 -3.08 -6.75 21.63
C MET A 131 -2.77 -8.24 21.76
N THR A 132 -1.48 -8.59 21.77
CA THR A 132 -1.05 -9.98 21.98
C THR A 132 -1.16 -10.39 23.43
N ARG A 133 -1.06 -9.46 24.37
CA ARG A 133 -1.32 -9.62 25.82
C ARG A 133 -1.75 -8.30 26.43
N GLU A 134 -2.57 -8.37 27.47
CA GLU A 134 -3.01 -7.23 28.29
C GLU A 134 -2.64 -7.39 29.76
N ASP A 135 -1.89 -8.43 30.11
CA ASP A 135 -1.32 -8.70 31.42
C ASP A 135 0.11 -9.26 31.29
N ASN A 136 0.77 -9.51 32.44
CA ASN A 136 2.12 -10.04 32.46
C ASN A 136 2.18 -11.57 32.59
N GLU A 137 1.06 -12.20 32.87
CA GLU A 137 0.91 -13.63 33.12
C GLU A 137 0.55 -14.45 31.89
N THR A 138 0.13 -13.78 30.81
CA THR A 138 -0.24 -14.43 29.54
C THR A 138 0.95 -15.18 28.94
N ALA A 139 0.82 -16.51 28.83
CA ALA A 139 1.83 -17.38 28.24
C ALA A 139 1.64 -17.47 26.71
N ILE A 140 2.25 -16.55 25.98
CA ILE A 140 2.19 -16.48 24.51
C ILE A 140 3.58 -16.41 23.90
N SER A 141 3.89 -17.32 22.96
CA SER A 141 5.20 -17.41 22.32
C SER A 141 5.40 -16.37 21.20
N ASN A 142 6.64 -16.14 20.78
CA ASN A 142 6.94 -15.16 19.73
C ASN A 142 6.26 -15.51 18.39
N SER A 143 6.14 -16.80 18.03
CA SER A 143 5.41 -17.20 16.84
C SER A 143 3.89 -17.06 16.99
N GLU A 144 3.36 -17.30 18.20
CA GLU A 144 1.92 -17.15 18.49
C GLU A 144 1.50 -15.67 18.46
N ARG A 145 2.36 -14.75 18.95
CA ARG A 145 2.15 -13.28 18.85
C ARG A 145 2.02 -12.83 17.39
N ALA A 146 2.94 -13.28 16.53
CA ALA A 146 2.88 -12.99 15.10
C ALA A 146 1.62 -13.58 14.44
N LYS A 147 1.27 -14.84 14.79
CA LYS A 147 0.06 -15.48 14.27
C LYS A 147 -1.22 -14.77 14.69
N LEU A 148 -1.29 -14.25 15.92
CA LEU A 148 -2.45 -13.50 16.39
C LEU A 148 -2.69 -12.27 15.50
N ALA A 149 -1.66 -11.49 15.17
CA ALA A 149 -1.77 -10.38 14.24
C ALA A 149 -2.18 -10.84 12.83
N ASN A 150 -1.56 -11.92 12.32
CA ASN A 150 -1.89 -12.50 11.01
C ASN A 150 -3.35 -12.98 10.93
N ASP A 151 -3.81 -13.72 11.95
CA ASP A 151 -5.16 -14.34 11.98
C ASP A 151 -6.26 -13.29 12.16
N ALA A 152 -5.93 -12.17 12.79
CA ALA A 152 -6.84 -11.02 12.90
C ALA A 152 -6.91 -10.18 11.61
N GLY A 153 -6.00 -10.41 10.65
CA GLY A 153 -5.89 -9.58 9.47
C GLY A 153 -5.46 -8.16 9.81
N ALA A 154 -4.52 -8.00 10.76
CA ALA A 154 -4.00 -6.69 11.10
C ALA A 154 -3.31 -6.05 9.88
N ASP A 155 -3.49 -4.74 9.71
CA ASP A 155 -2.84 -4.01 8.63
C ASP A 155 -1.36 -3.78 8.95
N VAL A 156 -1.01 -3.58 10.22
CA VAL A 156 0.37 -3.45 10.72
C VAL A 156 0.54 -4.09 12.09
N ALA A 157 1.78 -4.45 12.45
CA ALA A 157 2.13 -4.93 13.78
C ALA A 157 3.32 -4.14 14.36
N ILE A 158 3.17 -3.60 15.56
CA ILE A 158 4.21 -2.87 16.28
C ILE A 158 4.56 -3.63 17.56
N ARG A 159 5.80 -4.09 17.65
CA ARG A 159 6.31 -4.79 18.82
C ARG A 159 7.09 -3.79 19.68
N ILE A 160 6.66 -3.63 20.91
CA ILE A 160 7.20 -2.66 21.87
C ILE A 160 8.24 -3.36 22.75
N HIS A 161 9.48 -2.88 22.70
CA HIS A 161 10.63 -3.39 23.42
C HIS A 161 11.50 -2.27 23.99
N ALA A 162 12.42 -2.60 24.87
CA ALA A 162 13.47 -1.72 25.33
C ALA A 162 14.82 -2.46 25.35
N ASN A 163 15.86 -1.79 24.92
CA ASN A 163 17.17 -2.39 24.68
C ASN A 163 18.06 -2.40 25.93
N GLY A 164 19.16 -3.15 25.85
CA GLY A 164 20.23 -3.15 26.82
C GLY A 164 21.61 -3.24 26.15
N SER A 165 22.62 -2.63 26.76
CA SER A 165 24.00 -2.68 26.28
C SER A 165 24.97 -2.91 27.45
N GLU A 166 26.08 -3.60 27.19
CA GLU A 166 27.21 -3.67 28.15
C GLU A 166 27.88 -2.30 28.35
N ASP A 167 27.83 -1.45 27.33
CA ASP A 167 28.28 -0.05 27.39
C ASP A 167 27.10 0.85 27.81
N ALA A 168 27.11 1.29 29.07
CA ALA A 168 26.09 2.16 29.63
C ALA A 168 26.03 3.58 29.01
N SER A 169 26.99 3.94 28.17
CA SER A 169 26.95 5.23 27.43
C SER A 169 26.08 5.18 26.19
N VAL A 170 25.71 3.99 25.71
CA VAL A 170 24.81 3.82 24.56
C VAL A 170 23.40 4.22 24.96
N ASN A 171 22.79 5.11 24.20
CA ASN A 171 21.44 5.66 24.43
C ASN A 171 20.73 5.94 23.11
N GLY A 172 19.42 6.17 23.17
CA GLY A 172 18.58 6.47 22.00
C GLY A 172 17.69 5.29 21.60
N ALA A 173 16.83 5.51 20.62
CA ALA A 173 15.89 4.52 20.10
C ALA A 173 16.28 3.99 18.73
N LEU A 174 15.86 2.78 18.41
CA LEU A 174 16.06 2.15 17.10
C LEU A 174 14.88 1.26 16.73
N ALA A 175 14.76 0.92 15.47
CA ALA A 175 13.80 -0.07 15.00
C ALA A 175 14.50 -1.31 14.42
N LEU A 176 13.87 -2.48 14.58
CA LEU A 176 14.29 -3.71 13.94
C LEU A 176 13.22 -4.19 12.97
N ILE A 177 13.63 -4.56 11.75
CA ILE A 177 12.80 -5.21 10.74
C ILE A 177 13.51 -6.44 10.19
N ALA A 178 12.80 -7.31 9.50
CA ALA A 178 13.44 -8.37 8.70
C ALA A 178 14.15 -7.78 7.48
N SER A 179 15.18 -8.48 6.96
CA SER A 179 15.92 -7.99 5.79
C SER A 179 15.12 -8.18 4.48
N GLN A 180 15.47 -7.40 3.47
CA GLN A 180 14.91 -7.54 2.12
C GLN A 180 15.10 -8.94 1.52
N THR A 181 16.13 -9.67 1.97
CA THR A 181 16.44 -11.02 1.50
C THR A 181 15.87 -12.13 2.40
N ASN A 182 15.09 -11.80 3.41
CA ASN A 182 14.48 -12.79 4.30
C ASN A 182 13.50 -13.68 3.52
N PRO A 183 13.70 -15.02 3.49
CA PRO A 183 12.87 -15.90 2.66
C PRO A 183 11.40 -16.00 3.10
N ASN A 184 11.06 -15.53 4.30
CA ASN A 184 9.71 -15.63 4.86
C ASN A 184 8.91 -14.33 4.73
N THR A 185 9.58 -13.17 4.66
CA THR A 185 8.96 -11.84 4.82
C THR A 185 9.47 -10.79 3.84
N SER A 186 10.22 -11.17 2.78
CA SER A 186 10.76 -10.23 1.79
C SER A 186 9.70 -9.38 1.09
N SER A 187 8.49 -9.94 0.87
CA SER A 187 7.35 -9.20 0.29
C SER A 187 6.79 -8.11 1.22
N LEU A 188 7.12 -8.15 2.51
CA LEU A 188 6.66 -7.17 3.51
C LEU A 188 7.75 -6.12 3.81
N TYR A 189 8.92 -6.21 3.15
CA TYR A 189 10.08 -5.39 3.50
C TYR A 189 9.82 -3.90 3.29
N GLY A 190 9.23 -3.52 2.15
CA GLY A 190 8.92 -2.12 1.83
C GLY A 190 8.04 -1.48 2.90
N ASP A 191 6.88 -2.06 3.14
CA ASP A 191 5.89 -1.55 4.08
C ASP A 191 6.38 -1.60 5.53
N SER A 192 7.11 -2.67 5.92
CA SER A 192 7.74 -2.76 7.26
C SER A 192 8.81 -1.70 7.48
N ARG A 193 9.56 -1.36 6.43
CA ARG A 193 10.58 -0.33 6.47
C ARG A 193 9.97 1.06 6.59
N GLU A 194 8.94 1.36 5.82
CA GLU A 194 8.22 2.64 5.87
C GLU A 194 7.55 2.82 7.24
N LEU A 195 6.83 1.80 7.75
CA LEU A 195 6.29 1.81 9.11
C LEU A 195 7.38 2.10 10.16
N ALA A 196 8.55 1.49 10.01
CA ALA A 196 9.66 1.71 10.95
C ALA A 196 10.27 3.12 10.80
N GLU A 197 10.37 3.69 9.61
CA GLU A 197 10.84 5.05 9.36
C GLU A 197 9.90 6.08 9.99
N ASP A 198 8.60 5.94 9.78
CA ASP A 198 7.57 6.85 10.27
C ASP A 198 7.45 6.79 11.80
N VAL A 199 7.34 5.58 12.37
CA VAL A 199 7.19 5.41 13.81
C VAL A 199 8.45 5.83 14.56
N LEU A 200 9.64 5.37 14.15
CA LEU A 200 10.88 5.74 14.82
C LEU A 200 11.20 7.22 14.65
N GLY A 201 10.95 7.78 13.45
CA GLY A 201 11.15 9.19 13.16
C GLY A 201 10.31 10.09 14.07
N SER A 202 9.00 9.85 14.10
CA SER A 202 8.04 10.59 14.93
C SER A 202 8.29 10.39 16.43
N TYR A 203 8.61 9.16 16.85
CA TYR A 203 8.98 8.83 18.23
C TYR A 203 10.18 9.66 18.71
N CYS A 204 11.28 9.64 17.94
CA CYS A 204 12.48 10.40 18.29
C CYS A 204 12.27 11.91 18.25
N ALA A 205 11.50 12.42 17.29
CA ALA A 205 11.18 13.85 17.20
C ALA A 205 10.35 14.32 18.41
N ASN A 206 9.40 13.51 18.90
CA ASN A 206 8.53 13.86 20.02
C ASN A 206 9.22 13.71 21.39
N THR A 207 10.07 12.72 21.55
CA THR A 207 10.77 12.42 22.80
C THR A 207 12.09 13.20 22.97
N GLY A 208 12.71 13.60 21.88
CA GLY A 208 14.06 14.16 21.85
C GLY A 208 15.16 13.10 21.98
N MET A 209 14.83 11.80 21.91
CA MET A 209 15.81 10.71 21.89
C MET A 209 16.62 10.71 20.60
N GLN A 210 17.87 10.24 20.70
CA GLN A 210 18.71 10.01 19.54
C GLN A 210 18.12 8.90 18.68
N ASN A 211 17.91 9.18 17.39
CA ASN A 211 17.52 8.17 16.40
C ASN A 211 18.75 7.37 15.96
N LEU A 212 18.81 6.10 16.32
CA LEU A 212 19.90 5.17 15.95
C LEU A 212 19.63 4.42 14.63
N GLY A 213 18.50 4.71 13.98
CA GLY A 213 18.11 4.16 12.69
C GLY A 213 17.49 2.78 12.75
N ILE A 214 17.21 2.25 11.56
CA ILE A 214 16.63 0.94 11.36
C ILE A 214 17.73 -0.09 11.18
N GLN A 215 17.60 -1.24 11.85
CA GLN A 215 18.51 -2.36 11.72
C GLN A 215 17.78 -3.60 11.19
N GLU A 216 18.36 -4.28 10.24
CA GLU A 216 17.84 -5.53 9.70
C GLU A 216 18.26 -6.71 10.58
N ASN A 217 17.28 -7.57 10.93
CA ASN A 217 17.52 -8.73 11.80
C ASN A 217 16.64 -9.93 11.44
N ASP A 218 17.21 -10.93 10.79
CA ASP A 218 16.54 -12.18 10.39
C ASP A 218 16.53 -13.26 11.49
N THR A 219 17.01 -12.93 12.67
CA THR A 219 17.06 -13.91 13.78
C THR A 219 15.88 -13.80 14.75
N MET A 220 14.96 -12.88 14.52
CA MET A 220 13.82 -12.62 15.39
C MET A 220 12.60 -13.45 14.96
N THR A 221 12.19 -14.40 15.81
CA THR A 221 11.04 -15.29 15.55
C THR A 221 9.78 -14.50 15.22
N GLY A 222 9.47 -13.45 15.97
CA GLY A 222 8.27 -12.64 15.76
C GLY A 222 8.25 -11.89 14.42
N LEU A 223 9.39 -11.49 13.87
CA LEU A 223 9.51 -10.93 12.55
C LEU A 223 9.33 -12.02 11.47
N ASN A 224 10.01 -13.17 11.64
CA ASN A 224 10.02 -14.26 10.65
C ASN A 224 8.66 -14.95 10.46
N TRP A 225 7.77 -14.90 11.45
CA TRP A 225 6.43 -15.49 11.41
C TRP A 225 5.35 -14.50 10.97
N SER A 226 5.68 -13.21 10.78
CA SER A 226 4.71 -12.21 10.34
C SER A 226 4.29 -12.43 8.89
N LYS A 227 3.01 -12.15 8.63
CA LYS A 227 2.40 -12.04 7.29
C LYS A 227 1.83 -10.64 7.06
N VAL A 228 2.04 -9.74 7.99
CA VAL A 228 1.66 -8.33 7.93
C VAL A 228 2.91 -7.47 8.11
N PRO A 229 2.95 -6.24 7.61
CA PRO A 229 4.04 -5.30 7.87
C PRO A 229 4.33 -5.21 9.38
N VAL A 230 5.59 -5.36 9.78
CA VAL A 230 5.95 -5.48 11.19
C VAL A 230 7.28 -4.82 11.51
N MET A 231 7.32 -4.13 12.64
CA MET A 231 8.55 -3.60 13.24
C MET A 231 8.65 -3.93 14.72
N ILE A 232 9.88 -3.94 15.26
CA ILE A 232 10.16 -3.86 16.68
C ILE A 232 10.66 -2.44 16.96
N LEU A 233 10.03 -1.74 17.88
CA LEU A 233 10.53 -0.47 18.43
C LEU A 233 11.31 -0.76 19.70
N GLU A 234 12.60 -0.48 19.69
CA GLU A 234 13.48 -0.44 20.86
C GLU A 234 13.46 0.98 21.42
N MET A 235 12.60 1.22 22.42
CA MET A 235 12.23 2.54 22.90
C MET A 235 13.38 3.35 23.52
N GLY A 236 14.43 2.67 23.99
CA GLY A 236 15.59 3.25 24.66
C GLY A 236 16.42 2.16 25.32
N PHE A 237 17.56 2.51 25.93
CA PHE A 237 18.45 1.57 26.61
C PHE A 237 18.21 1.58 28.12
N MET A 238 17.64 0.51 28.66
CA MET A 238 17.42 0.32 30.10
C MET A 238 18.73 0.25 30.91
N THR A 239 19.87 0.15 30.25
CA THR A 239 21.21 0.19 30.83
C THR A 239 21.82 1.58 30.85
N ASN A 240 21.23 2.55 30.15
CA ASN A 240 21.62 3.96 30.18
C ASN A 240 20.81 4.72 31.22
N GLU A 241 21.44 5.55 32.04
CA GLU A 241 20.76 6.24 33.15
C GLU A 241 19.66 7.18 32.68
N GLN A 242 19.92 7.95 31.61
CA GLN A 242 18.96 8.93 31.15
C GLN A 242 17.76 8.25 30.48
N ASP A 243 18.00 7.25 29.63
CA ASP A 243 16.93 6.52 28.94
C ASP A 243 16.06 5.75 29.95
N ASP A 244 16.67 5.04 30.90
CA ASP A 244 15.98 4.25 31.93
C ASP A 244 15.06 5.14 32.78
N ARG A 245 15.57 6.29 33.27
CA ARG A 245 14.75 7.24 34.04
C ARG A 245 13.68 7.95 33.20
N ASN A 246 13.97 8.27 31.96
CA ASN A 246 13.00 8.86 31.04
C ASN A 246 11.83 7.90 30.81
N MET A 247 12.10 6.62 30.57
CA MET A 247 11.07 5.60 30.36
C MET A 247 10.25 5.28 31.62
N GLU A 248 10.77 5.56 32.83
CA GLU A 248 10.03 5.49 34.09
C GLU A 248 9.07 6.68 34.26
N ASP A 249 9.44 7.86 33.78
CA ASP A 249 8.70 9.10 33.96
C ASP A 249 7.38 9.09 33.19
N ALA A 250 6.27 9.37 33.88
CA ALA A 250 4.93 9.28 33.29
C ALA A 250 4.69 10.34 32.20
N ASP A 251 5.20 11.57 32.39
CA ASP A 251 5.06 12.64 31.39
C ASP A 251 5.90 12.36 30.15
N TYR A 252 7.04 11.70 30.34
CA TYR A 252 7.87 11.26 29.23
C TYR A 252 7.23 10.10 28.47
N ARG A 253 6.60 9.13 29.17
CA ARG A 253 5.83 8.04 28.52
C ARG A 253 4.68 8.59 27.67
N ASN A 254 4.00 9.63 28.10
CA ASN A 254 3.00 10.31 27.24
C ASN A 254 3.62 10.78 25.92
N LYS A 255 4.81 11.39 25.95
CA LYS A 255 5.52 11.77 24.73
C LYS A 255 5.92 10.58 23.86
N MET A 256 6.34 9.47 24.49
CA MET A 256 6.65 8.23 23.76
C MET A 256 5.41 7.73 23.01
N VAL A 257 4.27 7.62 23.68
CA VAL A 257 3.00 7.18 23.10
C VAL A 257 2.54 8.13 21.99
N GLU A 258 2.53 9.45 22.23
CA GLU A 258 2.19 10.45 21.20
C GLU A 258 3.09 10.33 19.95
N GLY A 259 4.39 10.08 20.15
CA GLY A 259 5.33 9.92 19.05
C GLY A 259 5.02 8.67 18.21
N ILE A 260 4.64 7.55 18.85
CA ILE A 260 4.25 6.32 18.15
C ILE A 260 2.94 6.54 17.38
N VAL A 261 1.93 7.17 18.02
CA VAL A 261 0.63 7.47 17.37
C VAL A 261 0.84 8.31 16.11
N ARG A 262 1.64 9.38 16.18
CA ARG A 262 1.96 10.22 15.01
C ARG A 262 2.65 9.45 13.90
N GLY A 263 3.54 8.52 14.24
CA GLY A 263 4.18 7.67 13.24
C GLY A 263 3.19 6.71 12.57
N VAL A 264 2.24 6.15 13.32
CA VAL A 264 1.14 5.34 12.76
C VAL A 264 0.23 6.18 11.88
N GLU A 265 -0.10 7.41 12.29
CA GLU A 265 -0.87 8.35 11.48
C GLU A 265 -0.15 8.69 10.16
N GLN A 266 1.15 8.95 10.20
CA GLN A 266 1.95 9.25 9.02
C GLN A 266 1.98 8.06 8.06
N TYR A 267 2.22 6.84 8.56
CA TYR A 267 2.13 5.62 7.78
C TYR A 267 0.74 5.39 7.19
N TYR A 268 -0.31 5.63 7.97
CA TYR A 268 -1.70 5.51 7.50
C TYR A 268 -1.99 6.46 6.34
N GLU A 269 -1.60 7.73 6.46
CA GLU A 269 -1.85 8.73 5.41
C GLU A 269 -1.11 8.39 4.09
N SER A 270 0.08 7.78 4.15
CA SER A 270 0.81 7.34 2.96
C SER A 270 0.21 6.06 2.32
N HIS A 271 -0.47 5.22 3.12
CA HIS A 271 -1.10 3.97 2.69
C HIS A 271 -2.63 4.07 2.57
N ARG A 272 -3.18 5.21 2.96
CA ARG A 272 -4.60 5.47 2.82
C ARG A 272 -4.94 5.46 1.34
N THR A 273 -5.74 4.47 0.93
CA THR A 273 -6.51 4.64 -0.28
C THR A 273 -7.42 5.84 -0.02
N PRO A 274 -7.33 6.95 -0.76
CA PRO A 274 -8.31 8.03 -0.61
C PRO A 274 -9.69 7.41 -0.60
N ASP A 275 -10.61 7.90 0.21
CA ASP A 275 -12.03 7.56 0.10
C ASP A 275 -12.48 7.97 -1.29
N VAL A 276 -12.32 7.03 -2.22
CA VAL A 276 -12.63 7.24 -3.62
C VAL A 276 -14.13 7.17 -3.72
N THR A 277 -14.76 8.31 -3.57
CA THR A 277 -16.22 8.41 -3.61
C THR A 277 -16.68 8.16 -5.04
N GLU A 278 -17.46 7.11 -5.25
CA GLU A 278 -18.14 6.94 -6.54
C GLU A 278 -19.20 8.04 -6.70
N LEU A 279 -19.10 8.78 -7.79
CA LEU A 279 -20.06 9.78 -8.20
C LEU A 279 -21.28 9.06 -8.83
N ASN A 280 -22.11 8.46 -7.97
CA ASN A 280 -23.20 7.55 -8.35
C ASN A 280 -24.18 8.16 -9.36
N GLU A 281 -24.50 9.46 -9.24
CA GLU A 281 -25.37 10.15 -10.18
C GLU A 281 -24.73 10.21 -11.57
N LEU A 282 -23.47 10.60 -11.65
CA LEU A 282 -22.73 10.64 -12.91
C LEU A 282 -22.54 9.24 -13.51
N SER A 283 -22.23 8.23 -12.67
CA SER A 283 -22.14 6.83 -13.13
C SER A 283 -23.47 6.36 -13.75
N ALA A 284 -24.61 6.69 -13.12
CA ALA A 284 -25.93 6.34 -13.64
C ALA A 284 -26.25 7.08 -14.97
N GLU A 285 -25.91 8.35 -15.09
CA GLU A 285 -26.06 9.13 -16.32
C GLU A 285 -25.20 8.55 -17.44
N LEU A 286 -23.92 8.26 -17.18
CA LEU A 286 -23.02 7.64 -18.15
C LEU A 286 -23.52 6.26 -18.60
N ALA A 287 -24.02 5.44 -17.67
CA ALA A 287 -24.62 4.15 -18.00
C ALA A 287 -25.85 4.31 -18.91
N GLY A 288 -26.68 5.32 -18.69
CA GLY A 288 -27.79 5.69 -19.58
C GLY A 288 -27.33 6.05 -20.99
N GLU A 289 -26.26 6.83 -21.11
CA GLU A 289 -25.71 7.27 -22.40
C GLU A 289 -25.19 6.12 -23.27
N ILE A 290 -24.63 5.06 -22.67
CA ILE A 290 -24.06 3.93 -23.43
C ILE A 290 -25.04 2.76 -23.59
N GLN A 291 -26.15 2.71 -22.83
CA GLN A 291 -27.08 1.58 -22.80
C GLN A 291 -27.67 1.24 -24.17
N GLU A 292 -28.10 2.24 -24.93
CA GLU A 292 -28.69 2.02 -26.27
C GLU A 292 -27.69 1.40 -27.23
N ARG A 293 -26.43 1.84 -27.16
CA ARG A 293 -25.33 1.33 -27.99
C ARG A 293 -24.95 -0.09 -27.63
N GLN A 294 -24.88 -0.40 -26.34
CA GLN A 294 -24.63 -1.75 -25.84
C GLN A 294 -25.76 -2.72 -26.25
N ALA A 295 -27.00 -2.25 -26.25
CA ALA A 295 -28.14 -3.04 -26.74
C ALA A 295 -28.05 -3.37 -28.24
N GLN A 296 -27.29 -2.62 -29.01
CA GLN A 296 -26.98 -2.86 -30.44
C GLN A 296 -25.77 -3.77 -30.65
N GLY A 297 -25.13 -4.25 -29.58
CA GLY A 297 -24.00 -5.16 -29.60
C GLY A 297 -22.62 -4.45 -29.62
N GLU A 298 -22.58 -3.12 -29.47
CA GLU A 298 -21.35 -2.37 -29.32
C GLU A 298 -20.80 -2.50 -27.88
N SER A 299 -19.50 -2.50 -27.71
CA SER A 299 -18.84 -2.46 -26.40
C SER A 299 -18.46 -1.01 -26.07
N TRP A 300 -18.95 -0.52 -24.93
CA TRP A 300 -18.67 0.84 -24.45
C TRP A 300 -18.25 0.81 -22.99
N SER A 301 -17.19 1.54 -22.66
CA SER A 301 -16.75 1.76 -21.29
C SER A 301 -16.21 3.18 -21.11
N VAL A 302 -16.53 3.77 -19.97
CA VAL A 302 -16.16 5.13 -19.57
C VAL A 302 -15.64 5.07 -18.13
N TYR A 303 -14.51 5.70 -17.89
CA TYR A 303 -14.01 5.97 -16.55
C TYR A 303 -13.58 7.42 -16.45
N VAL A 304 -13.97 8.08 -15.38
CA VAL A 304 -13.69 9.49 -15.09
C VAL A 304 -13.22 9.59 -13.65
N GLU A 305 -12.21 10.40 -13.37
CA GLU A 305 -11.69 10.62 -12.02
C GLU A 305 -11.28 12.06 -11.81
N LYS A 306 -11.68 12.64 -10.66
CA LYS A 306 -11.18 13.95 -10.19
C LYS A 306 -9.77 13.76 -9.64
N ILE A 307 -8.79 14.47 -10.18
CA ILE A 307 -7.38 14.34 -9.78
C ILE A 307 -7.14 14.84 -8.36
N SER A 308 -7.98 15.75 -7.87
CA SER A 308 -7.80 16.36 -6.54
C SER A 308 -8.13 15.45 -5.36
N ASP A 309 -9.09 14.52 -5.52
CA ASP A 309 -9.62 13.70 -4.43
C ASP A 309 -9.91 12.24 -4.84
N GLY A 310 -9.59 11.86 -6.08
CA GLY A 310 -9.82 10.51 -6.59
C GLY A 310 -11.29 10.14 -6.79
N SER A 311 -12.25 11.06 -6.58
CA SER A 311 -13.69 10.77 -6.81
C SER A 311 -13.93 10.41 -8.27
N TYR A 312 -14.62 9.30 -8.50
CA TYR A 312 -14.74 8.71 -9.84
C TYR A 312 -16.19 8.41 -10.25
N ALA A 313 -16.39 8.31 -11.55
CA ALA A 313 -17.59 7.74 -12.14
C ALA A 313 -17.21 6.71 -13.21
N LEU A 314 -18.02 5.67 -13.34
CA LEU A 314 -17.80 4.63 -14.34
C LEU A 314 -19.10 4.16 -15.01
N ALA A 315 -18.98 3.72 -16.25
CA ALA A 315 -20.07 3.05 -16.96
C ALA A 315 -19.51 2.05 -17.96
N GLY A 316 -20.03 0.82 -17.95
CA GLY A 316 -19.43 -0.29 -18.66
C GLY A 316 -18.10 -0.69 -18.02
N ASP A 317 -17.67 -1.89 -18.28
CA ASP A 317 -16.44 -2.44 -17.70
C ASP A 317 -15.65 -3.21 -18.77
N GLY A 318 -14.37 -3.27 -18.53
CA GLY A 318 -13.49 -4.22 -19.15
C GLY A 318 -12.46 -3.66 -20.10
N ARG A 319 -11.51 -4.50 -20.27
CA ARG A 319 -10.39 -4.42 -21.20
C ARG A 319 -10.88 -4.50 -22.64
N GLN A 320 -10.42 -3.59 -23.48
CA GLN A 320 -10.69 -3.57 -24.92
C GLN A 320 -9.38 -3.51 -25.72
N GLU A 321 -9.43 -3.72 -27.04
CA GLU A 321 -8.29 -3.44 -27.89
C GLU A 321 -7.88 -1.97 -27.73
N ALA A 322 -6.61 -1.74 -27.40
CA ALA A 322 -6.12 -0.41 -27.02
C ALA A 322 -6.06 0.59 -28.18
N ALA A 323 -6.05 0.09 -29.43
CA ALA A 323 -5.71 0.92 -30.57
C ALA A 323 -4.44 1.76 -30.29
N SER A 324 -4.51 3.07 -30.53
CA SER A 324 -3.38 3.96 -30.25
C SER A 324 -3.28 4.46 -28.80
N LEU A 325 -4.17 4.04 -27.88
CA LEU A 325 -4.01 4.37 -26.46
C LEU A 325 -2.79 3.65 -25.85
N ILE A 326 -2.38 2.49 -26.38
CA ILE A 326 -1.14 1.80 -25.95
C ILE A 326 0.10 2.70 -26.00
N LYS A 327 0.09 3.75 -26.82
CA LYS A 327 1.19 4.72 -26.98
C LYS A 327 1.44 5.57 -25.73
N LEU A 328 0.45 5.70 -24.86
CA LEU A 328 0.63 6.34 -23.54
C LEU A 328 1.66 5.54 -22.72
N PHE A 329 1.47 4.24 -22.63
CA PHE A 329 2.33 3.34 -21.86
C PHE A 329 3.71 3.16 -22.53
N VAL A 330 3.77 3.16 -23.87
CA VAL A 330 5.06 3.21 -24.58
C VAL A 330 5.84 4.48 -24.21
N ALA A 331 5.16 5.65 -24.11
CA ALA A 331 5.82 6.90 -23.73
C ALA A 331 6.35 6.85 -22.30
N GLY A 332 5.56 6.35 -21.34
CA GLY A 332 5.99 6.15 -19.96
C GLY A 332 7.24 5.26 -19.88
N THR A 333 7.19 4.10 -20.54
CA THR A 333 8.32 3.16 -20.59
C THR A 333 9.59 3.80 -21.19
N VAL A 334 9.46 4.59 -22.25
CA VAL A 334 10.59 5.25 -22.90
C VAL A 334 11.27 6.24 -21.95
N TYR A 335 10.49 7.03 -21.21
CA TYR A 335 11.07 7.99 -20.26
C TYR A 335 11.67 7.29 -19.05
N GLU A 336 11.06 6.25 -18.53
CA GLU A 336 11.60 5.48 -17.41
C GLU A 336 12.92 4.78 -17.79
N GLN A 337 13.03 4.28 -19.01
CA GLN A 337 14.24 3.64 -19.54
C GLN A 337 15.23 4.63 -20.19
N GLN A 338 15.09 5.93 -19.96
CA GLN A 338 15.85 6.97 -20.63
C GLN A 338 17.37 6.79 -20.48
N ASP A 339 17.87 6.48 -19.30
CA ASP A 339 19.30 6.29 -19.05
C ASP A 339 19.88 5.08 -19.79
N ASN A 340 19.08 4.00 -19.89
CA ASN A 340 19.47 2.80 -20.65
C ASN A 340 19.51 3.06 -22.15
N LEU A 341 18.57 3.86 -22.66
CA LEU A 341 18.49 4.23 -24.06
C LEU A 341 19.58 5.22 -24.45
N ALA A 342 19.95 6.15 -23.59
CA ALA A 342 21.00 7.15 -23.83
C ALA A 342 22.38 6.52 -24.05
N GLY A 343 22.62 5.31 -23.55
CA GLY A 343 23.87 4.57 -23.76
C GLY A 343 23.97 3.85 -25.11
N GLN A 344 22.88 3.76 -25.88
CA GLN A 344 22.83 2.91 -27.08
C GLN A 344 22.99 3.67 -28.39
N GLU A 345 22.60 4.94 -28.50
CA GLU A 345 22.66 5.77 -29.74
C GLU A 345 22.65 7.27 -29.42
N SER A 346 22.69 8.12 -30.47
CA SER A 346 22.40 9.57 -30.40
C SER A 346 20.92 9.83 -30.02
N TYR A 347 20.59 9.36 -28.85
CA TYR A 347 19.25 9.26 -28.27
C TYR A 347 18.54 10.62 -28.11
N ASN A 348 19.27 11.65 -27.70
CA ASN A 348 18.67 12.82 -27.04
C ASN A 348 17.73 13.66 -27.91
N GLY A 349 17.96 13.81 -29.20
CA GLY A 349 17.11 14.59 -30.09
C GLY A 349 16.10 13.77 -30.87
N GLU A 350 16.46 12.57 -31.29
CA GLU A 350 15.63 11.73 -32.14
C GLU A 350 14.54 10.99 -31.34
N THR A 351 14.86 10.49 -30.16
CA THR A 351 13.85 9.79 -29.32
C THR A 351 12.77 10.76 -28.85
N GLU A 352 13.15 11.94 -28.42
CA GLU A 352 12.22 13.00 -28.04
C GLU A 352 11.29 13.37 -29.21
N ALA A 353 11.84 13.52 -30.43
CA ALA A 353 11.06 13.80 -31.63
C ALA A 353 10.09 12.64 -31.95
N LEU A 354 10.49 11.39 -31.76
CA LEU A 354 9.63 10.21 -31.95
C LEU A 354 8.50 10.17 -30.91
N VAL A 355 8.79 10.38 -29.62
CA VAL A 355 7.75 10.44 -28.58
C VAL A 355 6.74 11.55 -28.89
N ARG A 356 7.21 12.73 -29.25
CA ARG A 356 6.35 13.85 -29.64
C ARG A 356 5.46 13.50 -30.85
N SER A 357 6.03 12.91 -31.92
CA SER A 357 5.26 12.48 -33.09
C SER A 357 4.24 11.41 -32.74
N MET A 358 4.65 10.40 -31.92
CA MET A 358 3.79 9.33 -31.47
C MET A 358 2.58 9.85 -30.68
N ILE A 359 2.75 10.83 -29.81
CA ILE A 359 1.66 11.38 -28.99
C ILE A 359 0.84 12.40 -29.78
N ARG A 360 1.48 13.37 -30.43
CA ARG A 360 0.83 14.51 -31.06
C ARG A 360 0.01 14.16 -32.29
N VAL A 361 0.53 13.34 -33.19
CA VAL A 361 -0.16 12.95 -34.45
C VAL A 361 -0.51 11.45 -34.49
N SER A 362 -0.24 10.75 -33.42
CA SER A 362 -0.47 9.30 -33.31
C SER A 362 0.34 8.47 -34.33
N ASP A 363 1.58 8.85 -34.59
CA ASP A 363 2.49 8.21 -35.55
C ASP A 363 2.80 6.74 -35.10
N ASN A 364 2.45 5.79 -36.00
CA ASN A 364 2.66 4.36 -35.74
C ASN A 364 4.12 3.94 -35.98
N ASP A 365 4.80 4.52 -36.93
CA ASP A 365 6.20 4.20 -37.22
C ASP A 365 7.12 4.71 -36.10
N ALA A 366 6.80 5.89 -35.54
CA ALA A 366 7.46 6.43 -34.38
C ALA A 366 7.29 5.48 -33.16
N ALA A 367 6.06 5.02 -32.88
CA ALA A 367 5.80 4.06 -31.81
C ALA A 367 6.59 2.75 -32.00
N ASN A 368 6.51 2.14 -33.17
CA ASN A 368 7.23 0.91 -33.48
C ASN A 368 8.75 1.06 -33.40
N THR A 369 9.27 2.23 -33.78
CA THR A 369 10.70 2.55 -33.65
C THR A 369 11.11 2.63 -32.18
N LEU A 370 10.30 3.29 -31.32
CA LEU A 370 10.55 3.39 -29.89
C LEU A 370 10.52 2.00 -29.23
N VAL A 371 9.54 1.17 -29.55
CA VAL A 371 9.46 -0.21 -29.02
C VAL A 371 10.70 -1.01 -29.42
N ARG A 372 11.16 -0.94 -30.66
CA ARG A 372 12.39 -1.61 -31.06
C ARG A 372 13.63 -1.06 -30.34
N ARG A 373 13.71 0.24 -30.11
CA ARG A 373 14.80 0.85 -29.33
C ARG A 373 14.81 0.34 -27.90
N LEU A 374 13.64 0.24 -27.25
CA LEU A 374 13.51 -0.36 -25.91
C LEU A 374 14.10 -1.77 -25.86
N GLY A 375 13.89 -2.58 -26.89
CA GLY A 375 14.41 -3.93 -27.01
C GLY A 375 15.79 -4.04 -27.69
N SER A 376 16.57 -2.95 -27.83
CA SER A 376 17.87 -2.95 -28.52
C SER A 376 17.84 -3.52 -29.94
N GLY A 377 16.75 -3.24 -30.67
CA GLY A 377 16.45 -3.69 -32.02
C GLY A 377 15.44 -4.86 -32.10
N ASP A 378 15.22 -5.57 -31.01
CA ASP A 378 14.26 -6.68 -30.91
C ASP A 378 12.87 -6.14 -30.49
N ALA A 379 11.87 -6.35 -31.35
CA ALA A 379 10.51 -5.90 -31.07
C ALA A 379 9.86 -6.66 -29.89
N ALA A 380 10.08 -7.96 -29.77
CA ALA A 380 9.50 -8.77 -28.70
C ALA A 380 10.06 -8.37 -27.34
N ALA A 381 11.38 -8.17 -27.24
CA ALA A 381 12.01 -7.66 -26.05
C ALA A 381 11.54 -6.23 -25.69
N GLY A 382 11.28 -5.39 -26.69
CA GLY A 382 10.74 -4.05 -26.47
C GLY A 382 9.31 -4.06 -25.95
N MET A 383 8.43 -4.88 -26.51
CA MET A 383 7.05 -5.08 -26.03
C MET A 383 7.03 -5.64 -24.61
N GLN A 384 7.94 -6.58 -24.29
CA GLN A 384 8.05 -7.08 -22.93
C GLN A 384 8.38 -5.98 -21.92
N LYS A 385 9.29 -5.05 -22.25
CA LYS A 385 9.58 -3.90 -21.38
C LYS A 385 8.38 -2.97 -21.17
N VAL A 386 7.52 -2.80 -22.18
CA VAL A 386 6.26 -2.08 -22.01
C VAL A 386 5.33 -2.83 -21.06
N ASN A 387 5.25 -4.15 -21.18
CA ASN A 387 4.43 -4.98 -20.29
C ASN A 387 4.98 -4.99 -18.86
N ASP A 388 6.31 -5.06 -18.69
CA ASP A 388 6.96 -4.98 -17.37
C ASP A 388 6.64 -3.63 -16.70
N TYR A 389 6.78 -2.51 -17.43
CA TYR A 389 6.38 -1.19 -16.97
C TYR A 389 4.91 -1.15 -16.54
N CYS A 390 4.01 -1.70 -17.35
CA CYS A 390 2.58 -1.74 -16.99
C CYS A 390 2.33 -2.54 -15.71
N ALA A 391 3.02 -3.67 -15.53
CA ALA A 391 2.90 -4.49 -14.33
C ALA A 391 3.46 -3.79 -13.08
N GLU A 392 4.62 -3.14 -13.20
CA GLU A 392 5.29 -2.41 -12.09
C GLU A 392 4.47 -1.21 -11.62
N HIS A 393 3.77 -0.53 -12.53
CA HIS A 393 2.89 0.61 -12.21
C HIS A 393 1.42 0.21 -11.95
N GLY A 394 1.12 -1.11 -11.97
CA GLY A 394 -0.22 -1.64 -11.66
C GLY A 394 -1.29 -1.30 -12.70
N TYR A 395 -0.91 -1.21 -13.99
CA TYR A 395 -1.83 -1.14 -15.12
C TYR A 395 -2.21 -2.56 -15.55
N SER A 396 -3.08 -3.20 -14.78
CA SER A 396 -3.34 -4.65 -14.85
C SER A 396 -4.08 -5.11 -16.11
N ASP A 397 -4.82 -4.23 -16.77
CA ASP A 397 -5.58 -4.50 -17.99
C ASP A 397 -4.77 -4.16 -19.26
N THR A 398 -3.60 -3.57 -19.10
CA THR A 398 -2.79 -3.09 -20.22
C THR A 398 -1.75 -4.11 -20.65
N HIS A 399 -1.74 -4.41 -21.94
CA HIS A 399 -0.84 -5.40 -22.54
C HIS A 399 -0.47 -4.98 -23.97
N MET A 400 0.80 -5.06 -24.31
CA MET A 400 1.30 -4.88 -25.66
C MET A 400 1.68 -6.23 -26.27
N GLY A 401 0.82 -6.75 -27.17
CA GLY A 401 1.00 -8.05 -27.83
C GLY A 401 1.54 -7.97 -29.25
N ARG A 402 1.47 -6.80 -29.90
CA ARG A 402 1.95 -6.59 -31.27
C ARG A 402 2.47 -5.19 -31.55
N LEU A 403 3.27 -5.05 -32.58
CA LEU A 403 3.59 -3.73 -33.12
C LEU A 403 2.35 -3.09 -33.78
N LEU A 404 2.31 -1.76 -33.83
CA LEU A 404 1.22 -1.04 -34.48
C LEU A 404 1.17 -1.42 -35.97
N LEU A 405 -0.03 -1.65 -36.50
CA LEU A 405 -0.32 -2.10 -37.87
C LEU A 405 0.16 -3.52 -38.22
N ASP A 406 0.64 -4.31 -37.28
CA ASP A 406 0.91 -5.75 -37.52
C ASP A 406 -0.36 -6.59 -37.27
N PHE A 407 -1.27 -6.59 -38.23
CA PHE A 407 -2.53 -7.32 -38.16
C PHE A 407 -2.37 -8.86 -38.37
N ASN A 408 -1.14 -9.35 -38.58
CA ASN A 408 -0.86 -10.79 -38.68
C ASN A 408 -0.34 -11.40 -37.38
N ALA A 409 -0.15 -10.59 -36.35
CA ALA A 409 0.27 -11.09 -35.03
C ALA A 409 -0.81 -12.02 -34.42
N SER A 410 -0.38 -12.93 -33.58
CA SER A 410 -1.27 -13.87 -32.87
C SER A 410 -1.89 -13.29 -31.60
N ASP A 411 -1.46 -12.10 -31.19
CA ASP A 411 -1.89 -11.38 -30.00
C ASP A 411 -2.19 -9.93 -30.37
N ASP A 412 -2.86 -9.17 -29.49
CA ASP A 412 -3.20 -7.78 -29.70
C ASP A 412 -2.80 -6.88 -28.53
N ASN A 413 -2.95 -5.57 -28.73
CA ASN A 413 -2.72 -4.56 -27.70
C ASN A 413 -4.04 -4.29 -26.98
N TYR A 414 -4.03 -4.32 -25.66
CA TYR A 414 -5.20 -4.12 -24.82
C TYR A 414 -4.95 -3.04 -23.77
N THR A 415 -6.02 -2.40 -23.32
CA THR A 415 -6.06 -1.54 -22.13
C THR A 415 -7.50 -1.39 -21.63
N SER A 416 -7.68 -0.67 -20.52
CA SER A 416 -8.99 -0.29 -20.00
C SER A 416 -9.08 1.22 -19.79
N PRO A 417 -10.29 1.80 -19.69
CA PRO A 417 -10.45 3.20 -19.32
C PRO A 417 -9.80 3.51 -17.96
N LYS A 418 -9.88 2.59 -17.02
CA LYS A 418 -9.28 2.75 -15.68
C LYS A 418 -7.77 2.86 -15.74
N ASP A 419 -7.09 1.95 -16.46
CA ASP A 419 -5.63 2.01 -16.61
C ASP A 419 -5.18 3.29 -17.32
N CYS A 420 -5.94 3.72 -18.34
CA CYS A 420 -5.65 4.98 -19.03
C CYS A 420 -5.78 6.19 -18.10
N VAL A 421 -6.84 6.26 -17.28
CA VAL A 421 -7.06 7.36 -16.33
C VAL A 421 -5.99 7.35 -15.24
N LYS A 422 -5.65 6.20 -14.68
CA LYS A 422 -4.56 6.06 -13.71
C LYS A 422 -3.22 6.54 -14.28
N PHE A 423 -2.92 6.24 -15.55
CA PHE A 423 -1.73 6.77 -16.21
C PHE A 423 -1.79 8.29 -16.35
N LEU A 424 -2.95 8.85 -16.73
CA LEU A 424 -3.14 10.29 -16.88
C LEU A 424 -3.04 11.04 -15.55
N GLU A 425 -3.56 10.46 -14.49
CA GLU A 425 -3.41 10.97 -13.12
C GLU A 425 -1.93 11.06 -12.73
N SER A 426 -1.16 9.96 -12.92
CA SER A 426 0.28 9.97 -12.65
C SER A 426 1.06 10.98 -13.51
N VAL A 427 0.56 11.29 -14.72
CA VAL A 427 1.12 12.36 -15.58
C VAL A 427 0.81 13.74 -15.02
N GLU A 428 -0.43 14.03 -14.61
CA GLU A 428 -0.82 15.35 -14.09
C GLU A 428 -0.16 15.63 -12.73
N ASN A 429 -0.10 14.63 -11.85
CA ASN A 429 0.55 14.71 -10.54
C ASN A 429 2.09 14.71 -10.61
N ASN A 430 2.67 14.54 -11.81
CA ASN A 430 4.13 14.46 -12.04
C ASN A 430 4.81 13.32 -11.27
N GLU A 431 4.14 12.18 -11.15
CA GLU A 431 4.59 10.98 -10.42
C GLU A 431 5.44 10.04 -11.26
N ILE A 432 5.41 10.17 -12.60
CA ILE A 432 6.21 9.36 -13.52
C ILE A 432 7.27 10.17 -14.24
N THR A 433 8.37 9.52 -14.61
CA THR A 433 9.44 10.14 -15.38
C THR A 433 8.90 10.62 -16.74
N GLY A 434 9.17 11.87 -17.11
CA GLY A 434 8.73 12.47 -18.37
C GLY A 434 7.28 12.98 -18.38
N ALA A 435 6.59 12.99 -17.23
CA ALA A 435 5.21 13.46 -17.11
C ALA A 435 4.96 14.82 -17.77
N SER A 436 5.78 15.82 -17.46
CA SER A 436 5.65 17.19 -18.04
C SER A 436 5.77 17.21 -19.57
N GLN A 437 6.64 16.37 -20.16
CA GLN A 437 6.81 16.24 -21.61
C GLN A 437 5.60 15.56 -22.24
N ILE A 438 5.14 14.44 -21.65
CA ILE A 438 3.94 13.72 -22.11
C ILE A 438 2.74 14.66 -22.10
N LEU A 439 2.51 15.37 -21.00
CA LEU A 439 1.42 16.34 -20.85
C LEU A 439 1.49 17.43 -21.92
N THR A 440 2.70 17.95 -22.18
CA THR A 440 2.93 18.98 -23.23
C THR A 440 2.53 18.44 -24.59
N TYR A 441 2.94 17.23 -24.95
CA TYR A 441 2.62 16.65 -26.27
C TYR A 441 1.15 16.27 -26.41
N MET A 442 0.50 15.87 -25.32
CA MET A 442 -0.94 15.65 -25.28
C MET A 442 -1.74 16.94 -25.46
N LYS A 443 -1.27 18.08 -24.91
CA LYS A 443 -1.85 19.41 -25.15
C LYS A 443 -1.69 19.85 -26.61
N GLU A 444 -0.65 19.37 -27.31
CA GLU A 444 -0.40 19.62 -28.73
C GLU A 444 -1.12 18.64 -29.68
N GLN A 445 -1.94 17.69 -29.15
CA GLN A 445 -2.64 16.70 -29.96
C GLN A 445 -3.48 17.36 -31.07
N GLU A 446 -3.31 16.91 -32.33
CA GLU A 446 -4.01 17.47 -33.49
C GLU A 446 -5.41 16.87 -33.69
N ARG A 447 -5.68 15.66 -33.20
CA ARG A 447 -6.97 14.99 -33.33
C ARG A 447 -7.88 15.36 -32.16
N ARG A 448 -8.66 16.44 -32.37
CA ARG A 448 -9.47 17.04 -31.30
C ARG A 448 -10.99 16.87 -31.50
N GLY A 449 -11.41 15.90 -32.33
CA GLY A 449 -12.82 15.70 -32.72
C GLY A 449 -13.65 14.83 -31.77
N LYS A 450 -13.14 14.48 -30.61
CA LYS A 450 -13.82 13.61 -29.61
C LYS A 450 -13.96 14.35 -28.28
N ILE A 451 -13.29 13.93 -27.19
CA ILE A 451 -13.39 14.61 -25.88
C ILE A 451 -13.22 16.12 -25.99
N PRO A 452 -12.16 16.65 -26.65
CA PRO A 452 -12.01 18.11 -26.75
C PRO A 452 -13.16 18.84 -27.43
N ALA A 453 -13.87 18.16 -28.35
CA ALA A 453 -14.99 18.78 -29.08
C ALA A 453 -16.28 18.90 -28.23
N GLY A 454 -16.39 18.18 -27.14
CA GLY A 454 -17.50 18.28 -26.16
C GLY A 454 -17.31 19.36 -25.10
N LEU A 455 -16.15 20.01 -25.07
CA LEU A 455 -15.80 21.00 -24.06
C LEU A 455 -16.10 22.42 -24.52
N PRO A 456 -16.35 23.36 -23.61
CA PRO A 456 -16.47 24.78 -23.94
C PRO A 456 -15.21 25.33 -24.62
N GLU A 457 -15.40 26.34 -25.45
CA GLU A 457 -14.28 27.01 -26.13
C GLU A 457 -13.28 27.59 -25.11
N GLY A 458 -12.00 27.30 -25.31
CA GLY A 458 -10.92 27.76 -24.47
C GLY A 458 -10.57 26.81 -23.31
N THR A 459 -11.33 25.73 -23.09
CA THR A 459 -10.99 24.72 -22.10
C THR A 459 -9.67 24.01 -22.46
N VAL A 460 -8.74 23.98 -21.51
CA VAL A 460 -7.47 23.25 -21.68
C VAL A 460 -7.74 21.74 -21.57
N CYS A 461 -7.35 21.04 -22.62
CA CYS A 461 -7.53 19.59 -22.69
C CYS A 461 -6.30 18.95 -23.34
N ALA A 462 -5.68 18.03 -22.63
CA ALA A 462 -4.58 17.19 -23.10
C ALA A 462 -5.14 15.81 -23.44
N ASN A 463 -5.14 15.39 -24.71
CA ASN A 463 -5.78 14.12 -25.08
C ASN A 463 -4.91 13.21 -25.94
N LYS A 464 -5.25 11.93 -25.94
CA LYS A 464 -4.71 10.90 -26.82
C LYS A 464 -5.84 10.04 -27.37
N THR A 465 -5.95 10.01 -28.72
CA THR A 465 -6.96 9.22 -29.43
C THR A 465 -6.49 7.80 -29.73
N GLY A 466 -7.45 6.86 -29.81
CA GLY A 466 -7.30 5.53 -30.38
C GLY A 466 -8.36 5.30 -31.47
N GLU A 467 -7.98 4.69 -32.61
CA GLU A 467 -8.88 4.44 -33.73
C GLU A 467 -8.50 3.13 -34.43
N LEU A 468 -9.51 2.26 -34.65
CA LEU A 468 -9.47 1.09 -35.52
C LEU A 468 -10.64 1.16 -36.50
N GLU A 469 -10.81 0.14 -37.34
CA GLU A 469 -11.90 0.08 -38.31
C GLU A 469 -13.27 0.14 -37.62
N ASP A 470 -13.40 -0.51 -36.47
CA ASP A 470 -14.62 -0.63 -35.67
C ASP A 470 -14.44 -0.16 -34.21
N ALA A 471 -13.44 0.69 -33.93
CA ALA A 471 -13.20 1.21 -32.58
C ALA A 471 -12.84 2.70 -32.57
N GLU A 472 -13.39 3.42 -31.59
CA GLU A 472 -13.14 4.83 -31.33
C GLU A 472 -12.89 5.07 -29.85
N HIS A 473 -11.70 5.56 -29.51
CA HIS A 473 -11.27 5.85 -28.15
C HIS A 473 -10.74 7.26 -28.01
N ASP A 474 -10.86 7.82 -26.83
CA ASP A 474 -10.14 9.03 -26.43
C ASP A 474 -9.88 9.02 -24.92
N ALA A 475 -8.70 9.42 -24.51
CA ALA A 475 -8.31 9.58 -23.13
C ALA A 475 -7.73 10.98 -22.91
N ALA A 476 -8.17 11.70 -21.89
CA ALA A 476 -7.84 13.10 -21.73
C ALA A 476 -7.74 13.54 -20.26
N ILE A 477 -6.87 14.55 -20.02
CA ILE A 477 -6.88 15.40 -18.84
C ILE A 477 -7.56 16.71 -19.24
N VAL A 478 -8.55 17.12 -18.44
CA VAL A 478 -9.31 18.35 -18.68
C VAL A 478 -9.16 19.27 -17.47
N SER A 479 -8.71 20.49 -17.71
CA SER A 479 -8.53 21.49 -16.65
C SER A 479 -9.78 22.36 -16.53
N THR A 480 -10.26 22.52 -15.29
CA THR A 480 -11.41 23.37 -14.94
C THR A 480 -11.11 24.30 -13.77
N ASP A 481 -11.94 25.32 -13.57
CA ASP A 481 -11.83 26.21 -12.41
C ASP A 481 -12.14 25.50 -11.08
N LYS A 482 -12.68 24.28 -11.11
CA LYS A 482 -13.01 23.45 -9.93
C LYS A 482 -11.98 22.36 -9.65
N GLY A 483 -10.94 22.27 -10.47
CA GLY A 483 -9.90 21.24 -10.44
C GLY A 483 -9.87 20.44 -11.74
N ASP A 484 -8.80 19.70 -11.91
CA ASP A 484 -8.56 18.89 -13.08
C ASP A 484 -9.19 17.50 -12.91
N TYR A 485 -9.64 16.91 -14.01
CA TYR A 485 -10.11 15.52 -14.05
C TYR A 485 -9.51 14.77 -15.24
N ALA A 486 -9.36 13.48 -15.08
CA ALA A 486 -9.00 12.56 -16.15
C ALA A 486 -10.24 11.79 -16.61
N ILE A 487 -10.36 11.58 -17.92
CA ILE A 487 -11.46 10.83 -18.54
C ILE A 487 -10.92 9.92 -19.64
N CYS A 488 -11.42 8.70 -19.71
CA CYS A 488 -11.21 7.81 -20.84
C CYS A 488 -12.55 7.22 -21.30
N VAL A 489 -12.81 7.30 -22.59
CA VAL A 489 -13.93 6.67 -23.26
C VAL A 489 -13.40 5.70 -24.30
N MET A 490 -13.80 4.42 -24.17
CA MET A 490 -13.46 3.37 -25.13
C MET A 490 -14.72 2.76 -25.72
N SER A 491 -14.71 2.51 -27.03
CA SER A 491 -15.81 1.83 -27.71
C SER A 491 -15.30 0.98 -28.87
N SER A 492 -15.85 -0.23 -29.02
CA SER A 492 -15.48 -1.21 -30.04
C SER A 492 -16.68 -2.01 -30.56
N GLY A 493 -16.49 -2.77 -31.65
CA GLY A 493 -17.57 -3.47 -32.33
C GLY A 493 -18.55 -2.49 -32.99
N LEU A 494 -18.07 -1.33 -33.42
CA LEU A 494 -18.87 -0.23 -33.92
C LEU A 494 -19.36 -0.48 -35.34
N ASN A 495 -20.64 -0.24 -35.57
CA ASN A 495 -21.22 -0.24 -36.90
C ASN A 495 -21.09 1.14 -37.63
N ASP A 496 -20.96 2.22 -36.83
CA ASP A 496 -20.83 3.60 -37.32
C ASP A 496 -19.87 4.39 -36.41
N THR A 497 -18.62 4.49 -36.84
CA THR A 497 -17.57 5.21 -36.11
C THR A 497 -17.82 6.71 -36.03
N ALA A 498 -18.52 7.30 -37.01
CA ALA A 498 -18.87 8.72 -36.96
C ALA A 498 -19.94 9.00 -35.89
N ALA A 499 -20.93 8.13 -35.76
CA ALA A 499 -21.91 8.20 -34.68
C ALA A 499 -21.25 7.97 -33.29
N ALA A 500 -20.29 7.05 -33.20
CA ALA A 500 -19.53 6.81 -31.99
C ALA A 500 -18.70 8.04 -31.56
N ARG A 501 -18.03 8.72 -32.47
CA ARG A 501 -17.36 10.01 -32.18
C ARG A 501 -18.33 11.05 -31.63
N GLY A 502 -19.52 11.17 -32.24
CA GLY A 502 -20.57 12.05 -31.72
C GLY A 502 -20.97 11.72 -30.29
N LYS A 503 -21.10 10.42 -29.95
CA LYS A 503 -21.41 9.97 -28.60
C LYS A 503 -20.29 10.29 -27.60
N ILE A 504 -19.01 10.16 -27.98
CA ILE A 504 -17.88 10.57 -27.14
C ILE A 504 -17.92 12.08 -26.84
N VAL A 505 -18.32 12.91 -27.84
CA VAL A 505 -18.52 14.36 -27.65
C VAL A 505 -19.65 14.64 -26.64
N GLU A 506 -20.79 13.94 -26.74
CA GLU A 506 -21.91 14.07 -25.81
C GLU A 506 -21.50 13.67 -24.39
N ILE A 507 -20.84 12.52 -24.21
CA ILE A 507 -20.30 12.06 -22.92
C ILE A 507 -19.35 13.09 -22.33
N SER A 508 -18.43 13.63 -23.12
CA SER A 508 -17.48 14.65 -22.66
C SER A 508 -18.20 15.90 -22.16
N GLY A 509 -19.23 16.37 -22.85
CA GLY A 509 -20.03 17.52 -22.44
C GLY A 509 -20.78 17.28 -21.12
N LEU A 510 -21.38 16.09 -20.97
CA LEU A 510 -22.08 15.68 -19.75
C LEU A 510 -21.11 15.65 -18.56
N VAL A 511 -19.97 14.97 -18.71
CA VAL A 511 -18.93 14.89 -17.67
C VAL A 511 -18.45 16.29 -17.27
N TYR A 512 -18.14 17.14 -18.24
CA TYR A 512 -17.71 18.51 -17.97
C TYR A 512 -18.73 19.26 -17.10
N GLN A 513 -20.02 19.19 -17.40
CA GLN A 513 -21.07 19.85 -16.62
C GLN A 513 -21.13 19.31 -15.20
N SER A 514 -20.99 18.00 -14.99
CA SER A 514 -20.96 17.40 -13.67
C SER A 514 -19.75 17.83 -12.87
N MET A 515 -18.57 17.95 -13.51
CA MET A 515 -17.32 18.30 -12.82
C MET A 515 -17.22 19.77 -12.39
N ILE A 516 -17.99 20.67 -13.01
CA ILE A 516 -17.99 22.09 -12.65
C ILE A 516 -19.13 22.50 -11.71
N ASN A 517 -20.09 21.62 -11.47
CA ASN A 517 -21.19 21.84 -10.52
C ASN A 517 -20.86 21.35 -9.14
#